data_69bb33a6bd36d190ed0d0ad08cbba2a7
#
_entry.id   69bb33a6bd36d190ed0d0ad08cbba2a7
#
_cell.length_a   1.000
_cell.length_b   1.000
_cell.length_c   1.000
_cell.angle_alpha   90.00
_cell.angle_beta   90.00
_cell.angle_gamma   90.00
#
_symmetry.space_group_name_H-M   'P 1'
#
loop_
_entity.id
_entity.type
_entity.pdbx_description
1 polymer ?
#
loop_
_entity_poly.entity_id
_entity_poly.type
_entity_poly.pdbx_seq_one_letter_code
_entity_poly.pdbx_strand_id
1 'polypeptide(L)'
;MVSVLICDKLLVVRNGLRALLEREPGVEVVDTTDSGAHAIALARRVRPDVVVAGLELVGLSGADLIRQLTRPGNDPAVRVIVYSMSDADEDVREVLHAGASGVLFKDAGREELLYAVRAVASGEAMLAPAVARRLVDWFRRRDSRPDVALGRVVSTLTRREQEVLLLLARGMQPEEIAGKLFIGVTTVRTHIYRLRNKLSLKDRAQLVSFAYRAGLMQAPVAGGYLDAA
;
A
#
# COMPACT_ATOMS: atom_id res chain seq x y z
N MET A 1 -0.34 -12.45 -16.58
CA MET A 1 -1.74 -12.65 -16.15
C MET A 1 -1.74 -12.44 -14.65
N VAL A 2 -2.65 -11.60 -14.13
CA VAL A 2 -2.73 -11.30 -12.69
C VAL A 2 -3.70 -12.27 -12.03
N SER A 3 -3.23 -13.06 -11.08
CA SER A 3 -4.02 -14.03 -10.33
C SER A 3 -4.61 -13.40 -9.06
N VAL A 4 -5.93 -13.50 -8.89
CA VAL A 4 -6.68 -12.85 -7.81
C VAL A 4 -7.42 -13.88 -6.96
N LEU A 5 -7.22 -13.86 -5.65
CA LEU A 5 -8.05 -14.58 -4.67
C LEU A 5 -9.03 -13.60 -4.03
N ILE A 6 -10.31 -13.96 -3.96
CA ILE A 6 -11.34 -13.13 -3.34
C ILE A 6 -11.76 -13.73 -2.00
N CYS A 7 -11.74 -12.91 -0.93
CA CYS A 7 -12.17 -13.30 0.39
C CYS A 7 -13.16 -12.29 0.97
N ASP A 8 -14.45 -12.62 1.03
CA ASP A 8 -15.49 -11.74 1.61
C ASP A 8 -16.59 -12.59 2.22
N LYS A 9 -17.15 -12.19 3.36
CA LYS A 9 -18.25 -12.89 4.05
C LYS A 9 -19.49 -12.98 3.17
N LEU A 10 -19.79 -11.94 2.40
CA LEU A 10 -20.99 -11.84 1.60
C LEU A 10 -20.84 -12.54 0.24
N LEU A 11 -21.66 -13.57 0.01
CA LEU A 11 -21.66 -14.32 -1.25
C LEU A 11 -21.90 -13.41 -2.47
N VAL A 12 -22.81 -12.43 -2.35
CA VAL A 12 -23.12 -11.50 -3.43
C VAL A 12 -21.90 -10.66 -3.83
N VAL A 13 -21.06 -10.28 -2.87
CA VAL A 13 -19.82 -9.53 -3.11
C VAL A 13 -18.80 -10.42 -3.83
N ARG A 14 -18.61 -11.66 -3.35
CA ARG A 14 -17.68 -12.61 -4.01
C ARG A 14 -18.08 -12.87 -5.46
N ASN A 15 -19.37 -13.12 -5.72
CA ASN A 15 -19.88 -13.37 -7.07
C ASN A 15 -19.78 -12.11 -7.95
N GLY A 16 -20.10 -10.94 -7.40
CA GLY A 16 -19.98 -9.66 -8.10
C GLY A 16 -18.55 -9.35 -8.51
N LEU A 17 -17.59 -9.46 -7.56
CA LEU A 17 -16.17 -9.26 -7.83
C LEU A 17 -15.63 -10.26 -8.86
N ARG A 18 -16.00 -11.55 -8.73
CA ARG A 18 -15.63 -12.58 -9.71
C ARG A 18 -16.12 -12.19 -11.11
N ALA A 19 -17.41 -11.88 -11.25
CA ALA A 19 -18.00 -11.53 -12.53
C ALA A 19 -17.38 -10.26 -13.18
N LEU A 20 -16.95 -9.30 -12.36
CA LEU A 20 -16.28 -8.09 -12.83
C LEU A 20 -14.84 -8.36 -13.29
N LEU A 21 -14.09 -9.15 -12.51
CA LEU A 21 -12.67 -9.40 -12.75
C LEU A 21 -12.46 -10.40 -13.89
N GLU A 22 -13.25 -11.47 -13.99
CA GLU A 22 -13.13 -12.50 -15.05
C GLU A 22 -13.44 -11.97 -16.47
N ARG A 23 -14.12 -10.83 -16.58
CA ARG A 23 -14.36 -10.16 -17.87
C ARG A 23 -13.16 -9.37 -18.36
N GLU A 24 -12.13 -9.22 -17.55
CA GLU A 24 -10.99 -8.39 -17.87
C GLU A 24 -9.83 -9.24 -18.43
N PRO A 25 -9.40 -8.98 -19.67
CA PRO A 25 -8.24 -9.69 -20.22
C PRO A 25 -7.00 -9.52 -19.33
N GLY A 26 -6.34 -10.63 -19.03
CA GLY A 26 -5.12 -10.63 -18.24
C GLY A 26 -5.35 -10.69 -16.72
N VAL A 27 -6.59 -10.85 -16.25
CA VAL A 27 -6.94 -11.09 -14.84
C VAL A 27 -7.63 -12.44 -14.71
N GLU A 28 -7.25 -13.23 -13.72
CA GLU A 28 -7.84 -14.54 -13.41
C GLU A 28 -8.25 -14.60 -11.93
N VAL A 29 -9.48 -14.98 -11.65
CA VAL A 29 -9.92 -15.26 -10.27
C VAL A 29 -9.66 -16.73 -9.96
N VAL A 30 -8.59 -16.98 -9.21
CA VAL A 30 -8.13 -18.35 -8.90
C VAL A 30 -9.02 -19.09 -7.92
N ASP A 31 -9.65 -18.37 -6.97
CA ASP A 31 -10.63 -18.95 -6.05
C ASP A 31 -11.41 -17.86 -5.30
N THR A 32 -12.48 -18.25 -4.58
CA THR A 32 -13.21 -17.36 -3.67
C THR A 32 -13.55 -18.08 -2.37
N THR A 33 -13.54 -17.35 -1.23
CA THR A 33 -13.91 -17.91 0.07
C THR A 33 -14.54 -16.84 0.98
N ASP A 34 -15.25 -17.27 2.02
CA ASP A 34 -15.75 -16.40 3.09
C ASP A 34 -14.92 -16.52 4.37
N SER A 35 -14.06 -17.52 4.45
CA SER A 35 -13.27 -17.84 5.63
C SER A 35 -11.84 -17.31 5.52
N GLY A 36 -11.41 -16.54 6.52
CA GLY A 36 -10.04 -16.03 6.59
C GLY A 36 -9.00 -17.16 6.72
N ALA A 37 -9.29 -18.23 7.48
CA ALA A 37 -8.41 -19.37 7.60
C ALA A 37 -8.26 -20.13 6.27
N HIS A 38 -9.36 -20.31 5.55
CA HIS A 38 -9.34 -20.93 4.22
C HIS A 38 -8.60 -20.04 3.20
N ALA A 39 -8.77 -18.71 3.26
CA ALA A 39 -8.02 -17.78 2.41
C ALA A 39 -6.50 -17.91 2.60
N ILE A 40 -6.02 -18.08 3.84
CA ILE A 40 -4.59 -18.30 4.12
C ILE A 40 -4.12 -19.62 3.50
N ALA A 41 -4.88 -20.71 3.66
CA ALA A 41 -4.54 -22.00 3.08
C ALA A 41 -4.50 -21.95 1.54
N LEU A 42 -5.50 -21.30 0.93
CA LEU A 42 -5.56 -21.07 -0.51
C LEU A 42 -4.37 -20.22 -0.99
N ALA A 43 -4.09 -19.10 -0.33
CA ALA A 43 -2.98 -18.22 -0.72
C ALA A 43 -1.63 -18.94 -0.71
N ARG A 44 -1.39 -19.82 0.24
CA ARG A 44 -0.17 -20.65 0.28
C ARG A 44 -0.10 -21.67 -0.86
N ARG A 45 -1.26 -22.22 -1.25
CA ARG A 45 -1.36 -23.25 -2.29
C ARG A 45 -1.26 -22.67 -3.69
N VAL A 46 -2.04 -21.61 -3.97
CA VAL A 46 -2.17 -21.05 -5.33
C VAL A 46 -1.28 -19.83 -5.58
N ARG A 47 -0.70 -19.24 -4.51
CA ARG A 47 0.21 -18.09 -4.55
C ARG A 47 -0.32 -16.95 -5.43
N PRO A 48 -1.50 -16.38 -5.11
CA PRO A 48 -2.08 -15.33 -5.92
C PRO A 48 -1.21 -14.07 -5.87
N ASP A 49 -1.21 -13.29 -6.95
CA ASP A 49 -0.55 -11.97 -6.99
C ASP A 49 -1.25 -10.98 -6.05
N VAL A 50 -2.59 -11.07 -5.97
CA VAL A 50 -3.43 -10.16 -5.18
C VAL A 50 -4.52 -10.94 -4.45
N VAL A 51 -4.75 -10.59 -3.19
CA VAL A 51 -5.96 -10.99 -2.43
C VAL A 51 -6.85 -9.76 -2.29
N VAL A 52 -8.10 -9.84 -2.73
CA VAL A 52 -9.14 -8.85 -2.45
C VAL A 52 -9.94 -9.34 -1.25
N ALA A 53 -9.83 -8.62 -0.12
CA ALA A 53 -10.37 -9.06 1.17
C ALA A 53 -11.36 -8.06 1.77
N GLY A 54 -12.51 -8.55 2.26
CA GLY A 54 -13.39 -7.79 3.14
C GLY A 54 -12.81 -7.67 4.55
N LEU A 55 -13.37 -6.75 5.36
CA LEU A 55 -13.00 -6.60 6.77
C LEU A 55 -13.61 -7.68 7.67
N GLU A 56 -14.83 -8.06 7.38
CA GLU A 56 -15.53 -9.11 8.11
C GLU A 56 -15.43 -10.45 7.36
N LEU A 57 -14.85 -11.43 8.00
CA LEU A 57 -14.68 -12.78 7.46
C LEU A 57 -15.17 -13.81 8.48
N VAL A 58 -15.43 -15.02 8.02
CA VAL A 58 -15.75 -16.13 8.92
C VAL A 58 -14.46 -16.58 9.63
N GLY A 59 -14.51 -16.59 10.96
CA GLY A 59 -13.47 -17.13 11.84
C GLY A 59 -12.20 -16.29 12.02
N LEU A 60 -12.03 -15.20 11.24
CA LEU A 60 -10.87 -14.33 11.33
C LEU A 60 -11.22 -12.92 10.89
N SER A 61 -10.65 -11.88 11.50
CA SER A 61 -10.82 -10.52 11.00
C SER A 61 -10.03 -10.29 9.70
N GLY A 62 -10.47 -9.32 8.88
CA GLY A 62 -9.72 -8.92 7.69
C GLY A 62 -8.31 -8.42 8.03
N ALA A 63 -8.15 -7.68 9.13
CA ALA A 63 -6.85 -7.21 9.58
C ALA A 63 -5.91 -8.36 9.96
N ASP A 64 -6.42 -9.40 10.63
CA ASP A 64 -5.61 -10.57 10.99
C ASP A 64 -5.25 -11.39 9.75
N LEU A 65 -6.17 -11.52 8.80
CA LEU A 65 -5.86 -12.12 7.50
C LEU A 65 -4.69 -11.39 6.82
N ILE A 66 -4.77 -10.05 6.75
CA ILE A 66 -3.72 -9.23 6.15
C ILE A 66 -2.39 -9.45 6.88
N ARG A 67 -2.36 -9.36 8.21
CA ARG A 67 -1.15 -9.58 9.01
C ARG A 67 -0.51 -10.93 8.70
N GLN A 68 -1.32 -11.99 8.55
CA GLN A 68 -0.81 -13.33 8.26
C GLN A 68 -0.29 -13.48 6.83
N LEU A 69 -0.95 -12.86 5.84
CA LEU A 69 -0.53 -12.92 4.44
C LEU A 69 0.71 -12.07 4.15
N THR A 70 0.87 -10.95 4.88
CA THR A 70 1.94 -9.97 4.63
C THR A 70 3.16 -10.15 5.54
N ARG A 71 3.20 -11.19 6.39
CA ARG A 71 4.34 -11.47 7.29
C ARG A 71 5.65 -11.57 6.51
N PRO A 72 6.77 -11.02 7.08
CA PRO A 72 8.11 -11.30 6.57
C PRO A 72 8.37 -12.81 6.53
N GLY A 73 8.91 -13.30 5.43
CA GLY A 73 9.17 -14.74 5.22
C GLY A 73 8.14 -15.45 4.35
N ASN A 74 7.01 -14.82 4.02
CA ASN A 74 6.17 -15.30 2.92
C ASN A 74 6.82 -14.87 1.60
N ASP A 75 7.32 -15.81 0.84
CA ASP A 75 7.89 -15.56 -0.51
C ASP A 75 7.12 -16.40 -1.55
N PRO A 76 6.55 -15.77 -2.58
CA PRO A 76 6.40 -14.33 -2.80
C PRO A 76 5.41 -13.68 -1.83
N ALA A 77 5.66 -12.42 -1.47
CA ALA A 77 4.78 -11.67 -0.59
C ALA A 77 3.44 -11.41 -1.29
N VAL A 78 2.38 -12.01 -0.79
CA VAL A 78 1.01 -11.77 -1.26
C VAL A 78 0.61 -10.34 -0.95
N ARG A 79 0.05 -9.63 -1.93
CA ARG A 79 -0.45 -8.26 -1.76
C ARG A 79 -1.94 -8.28 -1.49
N VAL A 80 -2.40 -7.41 -0.59
CA VAL A 80 -3.81 -7.42 -0.18
C VAL A 80 -4.45 -6.07 -0.46
N ILE A 81 -5.58 -6.10 -1.18
CA ILE A 81 -6.50 -4.99 -1.33
C ILE A 81 -7.66 -5.23 -0.37
N VAL A 82 -7.91 -4.26 0.51
CA VAL A 82 -9.11 -4.23 1.34
C VAL A 82 -10.26 -3.67 0.53
N TYR A 83 -11.39 -4.37 0.52
CA TYR A 83 -12.63 -3.95 -0.13
C TYR A 83 -13.75 -3.89 0.90
N SER A 84 -14.07 -2.70 1.41
CA SER A 84 -14.90 -2.51 2.60
C SER A 84 -16.06 -1.55 2.41
N MET A 85 -17.14 -1.77 3.17
CA MET A 85 -18.20 -0.77 3.37
C MET A 85 -17.83 0.27 4.43
N SER A 86 -16.97 -0.12 5.39
CA SER A 86 -16.58 0.77 6.47
C SER A 86 -15.55 1.78 6.00
N ASP A 87 -15.86 3.03 6.27
CA ASP A 87 -14.97 4.16 6.11
C ASP A 87 -14.47 4.70 7.46
N ALA A 88 -14.68 3.97 8.55
CA ALA A 88 -14.23 4.37 9.88
C ALA A 88 -12.71 4.50 9.93
N ASP A 89 -12.23 5.58 10.54
CA ASP A 89 -10.80 5.90 10.65
C ASP A 89 -10.01 4.79 11.34
N GLU A 90 -10.63 4.09 12.28
CA GLU A 90 -10.01 3.01 13.05
C GLU A 90 -9.77 1.78 12.16
N ASP A 91 -10.77 1.36 11.39
CA ASP A 91 -10.68 0.23 10.47
C ASP A 91 -9.63 0.47 9.39
N VAL A 92 -9.65 1.67 8.78
CA VAL A 92 -8.67 2.04 7.76
C VAL A 92 -7.25 2.05 8.33
N ARG A 93 -7.07 2.59 9.54
CA ARG A 93 -5.77 2.60 10.21
C ARG A 93 -5.30 1.18 10.51
N GLU A 94 -6.18 0.33 11.03
CA GLU A 94 -5.84 -1.05 11.38
C GLU A 94 -5.36 -1.85 10.18
N VAL A 95 -6.07 -1.79 9.04
CA VAL A 95 -5.69 -2.56 7.85
C VAL A 95 -4.40 -2.05 7.20
N LEU A 96 -4.15 -0.74 7.22
CA LEU A 96 -2.90 -0.18 6.75
C LEU A 96 -1.72 -0.59 7.65
N HIS A 97 -1.89 -0.58 8.97
CA HIS A 97 -0.89 -1.10 9.90
C HIS A 97 -0.67 -2.61 9.75
N ALA A 98 -1.71 -3.35 9.39
CA ALA A 98 -1.62 -4.78 9.11
C ALA A 98 -0.83 -5.10 7.82
N GLY A 99 -0.61 -4.10 6.95
CA GLY A 99 0.17 -4.23 5.72
C GLY A 99 -0.66 -4.32 4.44
N ALA A 100 -1.90 -3.80 4.44
CA ALA A 100 -2.69 -3.69 3.21
C ALA A 100 -1.94 -2.87 2.15
N SER A 101 -1.90 -3.37 0.92
CA SER A 101 -1.31 -2.68 -0.23
C SER A 101 -2.31 -1.78 -0.95
N GLY A 102 -3.60 -1.99 -0.71
CA GLY A 102 -4.66 -1.15 -1.23
C GLY A 102 -5.87 -1.10 -0.29
N VAL A 103 -6.62 0.00 -0.36
CA VAL A 103 -7.90 0.17 0.34
C VAL A 103 -8.89 0.82 -0.60
N LEU A 104 -9.95 0.09 -0.91
CA LEU A 104 -11.09 0.54 -1.71
C LEU A 104 -12.38 0.38 -0.92
N PHE A 105 -13.34 1.23 -1.21
CA PHE A 105 -14.71 1.08 -0.69
C PHE A 105 -15.57 0.28 -1.65
N LYS A 106 -16.63 -0.37 -1.11
CA LYS A 106 -17.53 -1.24 -1.90
C LYS A 106 -18.41 -0.48 -2.90
N ASP A 107 -18.40 0.84 -2.89
CA ASP A 107 -18.98 1.73 -3.89
C ASP A 107 -18.01 2.09 -5.04
N ALA A 108 -16.78 1.64 -4.98
CA ALA A 108 -15.80 1.82 -6.04
C ALA A 108 -16.29 1.21 -7.36
N GLY A 109 -16.14 1.97 -8.43
CA GLY A 109 -16.52 1.53 -9.77
C GLY A 109 -15.63 0.40 -10.30
N ARG A 110 -16.14 -0.27 -11.36
CA ARG A 110 -15.38 -1.36 -12.02
C ARG A 110 -13.97 -0.94 -12.43
N GLU A 111 -13.84 0.21 -13.03
CA GLU A 111 -12.53 0.72 -13.53
C GLU A 111 -11.54 0.95 -12.40
N GLU A 112 -12.00 1.51 -11.28
CA GLU A 112 -11.18 1.74 -10.10
C GLU A 112 -10.69 0.43 -9.48
N LEU A 113 -11.58 -0.57 -9.37
CA LEU A 113 -11.21 -1.91 -8.88
C LEU A 113 -10.17 -2.58 -9.78
N LEU A 114 -10.36 -2.55 -11.10
CA LEU A 114 -9.42 -3.12 -12.06
C LEU A 114 -8.07 -2.42 -12.04
N TYR A 115 -8.08 -1.09 -11.96
CA TYR A 115 -6.86 -0.32 -11.81
C TYR A 115 -6.12 -0.70 -10.52
N ALA A 116 -6.85 -0.79 -9.40
CA ALA A 116 -6.27 -1.18 -8.12
C ALA A 116 -5.63 -2.58 -8.16
N VAL A 117 -6.31 -3.56 -8.76
CA VAL A 117 -5.77 -4.92 -8.90
C VAL A 117 -4.47 -4.91 -9.70
N ARG A 118 -4.42 -4.21 -10.82
CA ARG A 118 -3.21 -4.11 -11.65
C ARG A 118 -2.07 -3.35 -10.97
N ALA A 119 -2.37 -2.20 -10.35
CA ALA A 119 -1.40 -1.38 -9.63
C ALA A 119 -0.80 -2.14 -8.45
N VAL A 120 -1.64 -2.81 -7.66
CA VAL A 120 -1.18 -3.61 -6.54
C VAL A 120 -0.39 -4.83 -7.01
N ALA A 121 -0.80 -5.51 -8.08
CA ALA A 121 -0.04 -6.62 -8.66
C ALA A 121 1.35 -6.18 -9.15
N SER A 122 1.51 -4.94 -9.64
CA SER A 122 2.82 -4.40 -10.04
C SER A 122 3.66 -3.89 -8.85
N GLY A 123 3.13 -3.91 -7.63
CA GLY A 123 3.83 -3.48 -6.40
C GLY A 123 3.61 -2.02 -6.07
N GLU A 124 2.64 -1.37 -6.68
CA GLU A 124 2.17 -0.04 -6.31
C GLU A 124 1.16 -0.14 -5.16
N ALA A 125 0.93 0.98 -4.45
CA ALA A 125 -0.18 1.09 -3.51
C ALA A 125 -1.37 1.78 -4.18
N MET A 126 -2.57 1.30 -3.89
CA MET A 126 -3.81 1.95 -4.33
C MET A 126 -4.69 2.28 -3.12
N LEU A 127 -4.90 3.56 -2.90
CA LEU A 127 -5.76 4.06 -1.84
C LEU A 127 -6.87 4.91 -2.44
N ALA A 128 -8.11 4.67 -2.02
CA ALA A 128 -9.21 5.56 -2.35
C ALA A 128 -8.85 7.01 -1.93
N PRO A 129 -9.24 8.04 -2.70
CA PRO A 129 -8.87 9.43 -2.41
C PRO A 129 -9.19 9.88 -0.98
N ALA A 130 -10.31 9.42 -0.42
CA ALA A 130 -10.69 9.67 0.97
C ALA A 130 -9.68 9.08 1.97
N VAL A 131 -9.18 7.87 1.72
CA VAL A 131 -8.16 7.22 2.55
C VAL A 131 -6.82 7.94 2.47
N ALA A 132 -6.40 8.34 1.27
CA ALA A 132 -5.17 9.09 1.07
C ALA A 132 -5.21 10.43 1.82
N ARG A 133 -6.33 11.15 1.78
CA ARG A 133 -6.53 12.40 2.54
C ARG A 133 -6.41 12.17 4.04
N ARG A 134 -7.06 11.14 4.58
CA ARG A 134 -6.99 10.77 6.00
C ARG A 134 -5.57 10.43 6.43
N LEU A 135 -4.81 9.72 5.62
CA LEU A 135 -3.40 9.46 5.92
C LEU A 135 -2.61 10.76 6.09
N VAL A 136 -2.78 11.70 5.17
CA VAL A 136 -2.14 13.02 5.26
C VAL A 136 -2.53 13.73 6.57
N ASP A 137 -3.82 13.69 6.93
CA ASP A 137 -4.31 14.33 8.16
C ASP A 137 -3.80 13.62 9.42
N TRP A 138 -3.70 12.30 9.43
CA TRP A 138 -3.11 11.56 10.55
C TRP A 138 -1.64 11.89 10.74
N PHE A 139 -0.89 12.04 9.67
CA PHE A 139 0.51 12.45 9.77
C PHE A 139 0.66 13.90 10.25
N ARG A 140 -0.22 14.81 9.82
CA ARG A 140 -0.22 16.20 10.29
C ARG A 140 -0.58 16.34 11.78
N ARG A 141 -1.49 15.50 12.30
CA ARG A 141 -1.95 15.52 13.70
C ARG A 141 -0.99 14.81 14.65
N ARG A 142 -0.17 13.90 14.19
CA ARG A 142 0.94 13.39 14.98
C ARG A 142 1.98 14.49 15.05
N ASP A 143 2.10 15.11 16.24
CA ASP A 143 3.31 15.83 16.64
C ASP A 143 4.47 14.82 16.54
N SER A 144 5.05 14.74 15.37
CA SER A 144 6.07 13.76 15.02
C SER A 144 7.38 14.26 15.60
N ARG A 145 7.65 13.86 16.84
CA ARG A 145 9.07 13.67 17.17
C ARG A 145 9.55 12.59 16.19
N PRO A 146 10.50 12.90 15.31
CA PRO A 146 11.05 11.89 14.41
C PRO A 146 11.48 10.69 15.23
N ASP A 147 11.13 9.49 14.77
CA ASP A 147 11.66 8.27 15.38
C ASP A 147 13.17 8.28 15.18
N VAL A 148 13.92 8.54 16.26
CA VAL A 148 15.39 8.67 16.23
C VAL A 148 16.04 7.41 15.64
N ALA A 149 15.42 6.23 15.86
CA ALA A 149 15.90 4.98 15.26
C ALA A 149 15.75 4.99 13.74
N LEU A 150 14.62 5.47 13.21
CA LEU A 150 14.40 5.58 11.78
C LEU A 150 15.28 6.68 11.14
N GLY A 151 15.55 7.76 11.86
CA GLY A 151 16.51 8.79 11.41
C GLY A 151 17.91 8.22 11.17
N ARG A 152 18.37 7.30 12.02
CA ARG A 152 19.63 6.57 11.80
C ARG A 152 19.60 5.67 10.57
N VAL A 153 18.47 5.04 10.28
CA VAL A 153 18.31 4.23 9.06
C VAL A 153 18.34 5.13 7.83
N VAL A 154 17.72 6.31 7.86
CA VAL A 154 17.79 7.30 6.77
C VAL A 154 19.22 7.73 6.48
N SER A 155 20.06 7.89 7.51
CA SER A 155 21.48 8.27 7.30
C SER A 155 22.29 7.21 6.56
N THR A 156 21.81 5.96 6.48
CA THR A 156 22.46 4.91 5.67
C THR A 156 22.09 4.98 4.18
N LEU A 157 21.06 5.75 3.82
CA LEU A 157 20.66 5.94 2.43
C LEU A 157 21.60 6.91 1.73
N THR A 158 21.90 6.62 0.47
CA THR A 158 22.64 7.58 -0.37
C THR A 158 21.79 8.84 -0.60
N ARG A 159 22.44 9.96 -0.89
CA ARG A 159 21.75 11.22 -1.21
C ARG A 159 20.67 11.03 -2.29
N ARG A 160 20.96 10.22 -3.33
CA ARG A 160 20.03 9.94 -4.41
C ARG A 160 18.83 9.11 -3.98
N GLU A 161 19.05 8.12 -3.11
CA GLU A 161 17.96 7.33 -2.51
C GLU A 161 17.05 8.20 -1.64
N GLN A 162 17.62 9.12 -0.87
CA GLN A 162 16.84 10.07 -0.06
C GLN A 162 16.00 11.02 -0.93
N GLU A 163 16.57 11.55 -2.02
CA GLU A 163 15.85 12.41 -2.97
C GLU A 163 14.66 11.68 -3.60
N VAL A 164 14.87 10.44 -4.08
CA VAL A 164 13.80 9.62 -4.65
C VAL A 164 12.75 9.30 -3.60
N LEU A 165 13.15 8.90 -2.38
CA LEU A 165 12.23 8.59 -1.29
C LEU A 165 11.36 9.81 -0.91
N LEU A 166 11.97 11.00 -0.84
CA LEU A 166 11.27 12.25 -0.56
C LEU A 166 10.22 12.58 -1.63
N LEU A 167 10.55 12.43 -2.91
CA LEU A 167 9.63 12.72 -4.00
C LEU A 167 8.50 11.70 -4.09
N LEU A 168 8.79 10.42 -3.81
CA LEU A 168 7.77 9.39 -3.65
C LEU A 168 6.80 9.72 -2.51
N ALA A 169 7.33 10.16 -1.37
CA ALA A 169 6.52 10.55 -0.21
C ALA A 169 5.63 11.78 -0.48
N ARG A 170 6.02 12.62 -1.44
CA ARG A 170 5.19 13.73 -1.96
C ARG A 170 4.13 13.29 -2.97
N GLY A 171 3.99 11.99 -3.22
CA GLY A 171 2.98 11.43 -4.12
C GLY A 171 3.37 11.39 -5.59
N MET A 172 4.60 11.81 -5.95
CA MET A 172 5.02 11.89 -7.36
C MET A 172 5.19 10.49 -7.98
N GLN A 173 4.73 10.36 -9.23
CA GLN A 173 4.92 9.14 -10.01
C GLN A 173 6.37 9.03 -10.54
N PRO A 174 6.85 7.81 -10.88
CA PRO A 174 8.22 7.61 -11.37
C PRO A 174 8.60 8.49 -12.55
N GLU A 175 7.65 8.79 -13.42
CA GLU A 175 7.83 9.64 -14.59
C GLU A 175 8.07 11.10 -14.18
N GLU A 176 7.34 11.60 -13.20
CA GLU A 176 7.51 12.95 -12.66
C GLU A 176 8.83 13.09 -11.89
N ILE A 177 9.20 12.05 -11.14
CA ILE A 177 10.49 11.98 -10.42
C ILE A 177 11.65 12.01 -11.43
N ALA A 178 11.53 11.25 -12.51
CA ALA A 178 12.53 11.19 -13.58
C ALA A 178 12.77 12.59 -14.19
N GLY A 179 11.69 13.30 -14.52
CA GLY A 179 11.78 14.68 -15.02
C GLY A 179 12.41 15.62 -14.01
N LYS A 180 12.01 15.55 -12.74
CA LYS A 180 12.51 16.45 -11.69
C LYS A 180 13.97 16.21 -11.32
N LEU A 181 14.43 14.98 -11.43
CA LEU A 181 15.80 14.58 -11.10
C LEU A 181 16.72 14.50 -12.32
N PHE A 182 16.21 14.76 -13.52
CA PHE A 182 16.93 14.68 -14.80
C PHE A 182 17.59 13.33 -15.03
N ILE A 183 16.85 12.21 -14.78
CA ILE A 183 17.31 10.83 -15.00
C ILE A 183 16.24 10.01 -15.71
N GLY A 184 16.63 8.85 -16.23
CA GLY A 184 15.67 7.94 -16.90
C GLY A 184 14.66 7.33 -15.90
N VAL A 185 13.44 7.08 -16.37
CA VAL A 185 12.38 6.43 -15.56
C VAL A 185 12.84 5.06 -15.03
N THR A 186 13.56 4.30 -15.85
CA THR A 186 14.15 3.01 -15.45
C THR A 186 15.11 3.16 -14.27
N THR A 187 15.90 4.24 -14.26
CA THR A 187 16.80 4.56 -13.15
C THR A 187 16.03 4.87 -11.86
N VAL A 188 14.92 5.61 -11.96
CA VAL A 188 14.04 5.87 -10.81
C VAL A 188 13.48 4.56 -10.27
N ARG A 189 12.96 3.69 -11.13
CA ARG A 189 12.43 2.37 -10.73
C ARG A 189 13.49 1.50 -10.06
N THR A 190 14.73 1.56 -10.54
CA THR A 190 15.87 0.89 -9.91
C THR A 190 16.17 1.45 -8.50
N HIS A 191 16.11 2.76 -8.30
CA HIS A 191 16.26 3.36 -6.97
C HIS A 191 15.13 2.96 -6.04
N ILE A 192 13.88 2.93 -6.50
CA ILE A 192 12.72 2.46 -5.72
C ILE A 192 12.92 0.99 -5.30
N TYR A 193 13.33 0.13 -6.22
CA TYR A 193 13.62 -1.27 -5.91
C TYR A 193 14.73 -1.41 -4.86
N ARG A 194 15.84 -0.67 -5.00
CA ARG A 194 16.94 -0.68 -4.02
C ARG A 194 16.50 -0.16 -2.64
N LEU A 195 15.69 0.90 -2.61
CA LEU A 195 15.10 1.43 -1.36
C LEU A 195 14.25 0.37 -0.66
N ARG A 196 13.37 -0.31 -1.40
CA ARG A 196 12.54 -1.38 -0.84
C ARG A 196 13.39 -2.48 -0.21
N ASN A 197 14.40 -2.97 -0.91
CA ASN A 197 15.28 -4.03 -0.42
C ASN A 197 16.10 -3.56 0.79
N LYS A 198 16.68 -2.36 0.73
CA LYS A 198 17.54 -1.82 1.78
C LYS A 198 16.79 -1.53 3.07
N LEU A 199 15.54 -1.09 2.96
CA LEU A 199 14.65 -0.80 4.07
C LEU A 199 13.77 -1.99 4.48
N SER A 200 13.89 -3.13 3.78
CA SER A 200 13.06 -4.32 3.95
C SER A 200 11.56 -4.02 3.86
N LEU A 201 11.18 -3.12 2.92
CA LEU A 201 9.81 -2.68 2.70
C LEU A 201 9.25 -3.33 1.42
N LYS A 202 7.95 -3.66 1.44
CA LYS A 202 7.34 -4.49 0.40
C LYS A 202 6.76 -3.67 -0.77
N ASP A 203 6.28 -2.47 -0.49
CA ASP A 203 5.54 -1.66 -1.46
C ASP A 203 5.80 -0.16 -1.28
N ARG A 204 5.20 0.62 -2.18
CA ARG A 204 5.29 2.08 -2.19
C ARG A 204 4.66 2.71 -0.95
N ALA A 205 3.54 2.18 -0.46
CA ALA A 205 2.87 2.75 0.71
C ALA A 205 3.76 2.64 1.96
N GLN A 206 4.48 1.54 2.10
CA GLN A 206 5.44 1.35 3.18
C GLN A 206 6.64 2.31 3.06
N LEU A 207 7.13 2.60 1.85
CA LEU A 207 8.16 3.62 1.63
C LEU A 207 7.67 5.02 2.03
N VAL A 208 6.45 5.38 1.64
CA VAL A 208 5.82 6.65 2.01
C VAL A 208 5.67 6.74 3.54
N SER A 209 5.10 5.72 4.17
CA SER A 209 4.95 5.64 5.63
C SER A 209 6.30 5.76 6.36
N PHE A 210 7.34 5.08 5.86
CA PHE A 210 8.69 5.17 6.40
C PHE A 210 9.23 6.60 6.33
N ALA A 211 9.12 7.26 5.17
CA ALA A 211 9.62 8.63 4.97
C ALA A 211 9.00 9.62 5.97
N TYR A 212 7.68 9.48 6.21
CA TYR A 212 6.98 10.30 7.21
C TYR A 212 7.44 9.99 8.64
N ARG A 213 7.50 8.71 9.02
CA ARG A 213 7.93 8.29 10.36
C ARG A 213 9.38 8.67 10.66
N ALA A 214 10.23 8.64 9.65
CA ALA A 214 11.63 9.05 9.75
C ALA A 214 11.84 10.59 9.76
N GLY A 215 10.75 11.38 9.65
CA GLY A 215 10.82 12.84 9.69
C GLY A 215 11.32 13.51 8.41
N LEU A 216 11.48 12.76 7.31
CA LEU A 216 11.93 13.32 6.02
C LEU A 216 10.95 14.34 5.42
N MET A 217 9.69 14.32 5.86
CA MET A 217 8.61 15.17 5.35
C MET A 217 8.30 16.35 6.29
N GLN A 218 9.08 16.60 7.32
CA GLN A 218 8.89 17.80 8.12
C GLN A 218 9.24 19.01 7.25
N ALA A 219 8.28 19.95 7.16
CA ALA A 219 8.56 21.27 6.58
C ALA A 219 9.73 21.89 7.37
N PRO A 220 10.64 22.63 6.71
CA PRO A 220 11.56 23.45 7.45
C PRO A 220 10.71 24.36 8.34
N VAL A 221 10.95 24.29 9.64
CA VAL A 221 10.41 25.26 10.61
C VAL A 221 10.79 26.61 10.04
N ALA A 222 9.77 27.40 9.69
CA ALA A 222 9.97 28.79 9.33
C ALA A 222 10.51 29.52 10.58
N GLY A 223 11.81 29.42 10.76
CA GLY A 223 12.58 30.02 11.82
C GLY A 223 13.44 31.10 11.23
N GLY A 224 13.06 32.36 11.50
CA GLY A 224 14.00 33.47 11.52
C GLY A 224 14.19 34.22 10.21
N TYR A 225 13.22 35.02 9.81
CA TYR A 225 13.47 36.34 9.27
C TYR A 225 12.77 37.37 10.16
N LEU A 226 13.40 37.63 11.30
CA LEU A 226 13.25 38.86 12.03
C LEU A 226 14.65 39.36 12.33
N ASP A 227 14.87 40.62 11.98
CA ASP A 227 15.98 41.51 12.30
C ASP A 227 17.25 41.44 11.44
N ALA A 228 17.27 42.40 10.49
CA ALA A 228 18.35 43.38 10.45
C ALA A 228 17.85 44.61 9.63
N ALA A 229 17.53 45.65 10.39
CA ALA A 229 17.70 47.08 10.16
C ALA A 229 17.71 47.62 8.72
#